data_5b957ede374add85ff477bb7dc509945
#
_entry.id   5b957ede374add85ff477bb7dc509945
#
_cell.length_a   1.000
_cell.length_b   1.000
_cell.length_c   1.000
_cell.angle_alpha   90.00
_cell.angle_beta   90.00
_cell.angle_gamma   90.00
#
_symmetry.space_group_name_H-M   'P 1'
#
loop_
_entity.id
_entity.type
_entity.pdbx_description
1 polymer ?
#
loop_
_entity_poly.entity_id
_entity_poly.type
_entity_poly.pdbx_seq_one_letter_code
_entity_poly.pdbx_strand_id
1 'polypeptide(L)'
;MRFSVYQESHIGGRKNNQDRMGYSFTRDSLLLLLADGMGGHIQGEMAATIALQTIGSLFQRQATPYVKKPERFLEDSFFAAHREILRYRALHNLPETPRTTIVACLIQHNNAFWAHCGDSRLYWMRGGQILARTRDHSRIETLIAEGRVDASERDTHPDRNKLFNCLGAPNPPIVEVSRRAGLQTGDILLLCSDGLWGVLPDHVLAHALHSNTIVRAVPELVGNATGIGGRNGDNVTALAMMWEANDAIAGSNTITTHTLPIGSVTTTIQASRHADVDPADHADSGDTFNESEIEKTIEEIRLAIEKSARITSKD
;
A
#
# COMPACT_ATOMS: atom_id res chain seq x y z
N MET A 1 -16.76 13.33 3.56
CA MET A 1 -16.68 11.97 2.94
C MET A 1 -16.82 10.94 4.05
N ARG A 2 -17.49 9.80 3.78
CA ARG A 2 -17.66 8.71 4.76
C ARG A 2 -17.12 7.42 4.16
N PHE A 3 -16.35 6.71 4.93
CA PHE A 3 -15.71 5.45 4.53
C PHE A 3 -15.32 4.64 5.77
N SER A 4 -15.23 3.33 5.62
CA SER A 4 -14.61 2.42 6.58
C SER A 4 -13.33 1.88 6.00
N VAL A 5 -12.27 1.78 6.80
CA VAL A 5 -10.98 1.16 6.39
C VAL A 5 -10.63 0.08 7.38
N TYR A 6 -10.19 -1.07 6.87
CA TYR A 6 -9.56 -2.11 7.66
C TYR A 6 -8.31 -2.62 6.97
N GLN A 7 -7.27 -2.90 7.75
CA GLN A 7 -5.98 -3.34 7.23
C GLN A 7 -5.38 -4.41 8.13
N GLU A 8 -4.70 -5.38 7.52
CA GLU A 8 -4.00 -6.44 8.23
C GLU A 8 -2.78 -6.90 7.43
N SER A 9 -1.72 -7.27 8.15
CA SER A 9 -0.49 -7.78 7.58
C SER A 9 0.05 -8.93 8.44
N HIS A 10 0.49 -9.99 7.78
CA HIS A 10 1.06 -11.16 8.43
C HIS A 10 2.40 -11.52 7.79
N ILE A 11 3.36 -11.92 8.63
CA ILE A 11 4.72 -12.27 8.19
C ILE A 11 4.78 -13.52 7.30
N GLY A 12 3.74 -14.37 7.34
CA GLY A 12 3.76 -15.66 6.64
C GLY A 12 4.85 -16.58 7.14
N GLY A 13 5.51 -17.27 6.22
CA GLY A 13 6.65 -18.15 6.48
C GLY A 13 8.02 -17.45 6.39
N ARG A 14 8.06 -16.14 6.19
CA ARG A 14 9.28 -15.36 6.05
C ARG A 14 9.90 -15.03 7.42
N LYS A 15 11.19 -14.63 7.42
CA LYS A 15 11.87 -14.15 8.63
C LYS A 15 11.51 -12.71 8.98
N ASN A 16 11.25 -11.88 7.97
CA ASN A 16 10.90 -10.47 8.11
C ASN A 16 9.63 -10.18 7.31
N ASN A 17 8.83 -9.25 7.80
CA ASN A 17 7.74 -8.69 7.02
C ASN A 17 8.25 -7.45 6.27
N GLN A 18 8.35 -7.54 4.95
CA GLN A 18 8.81 -6.47 4.07
C GLN A 18 7.67 -5.65 3.47
N ASP A 19 6.42 -6.09 3.66
CA ASP A 19 5.25 -5.33 3.26
C ASP A 19 5.04 -4.11 4.15
N ARG A 20 4.59 -3.01 3.55
CA ARG A 20 4.12 -1.81 4.25
C ARG A 20 2.81 -1.36 3.65
N MET A 21 1.92 -0.91 4.51
CA MET A 21 0.64 -0.35 4.10
C MET A 21 0.25 0.80 5.00
N GLY A 22 -0.66 1.63 4.53
CA GLY A 22 -1.19 2.71 5.33
C GLY A 22 -2.19 3.55 4.56
N TYR A 23 -2.83 4.46 5.27
CA TYR A 23 -3.71 5.45 4.68
C TYR A 23 -3.53 6.81 5.34
N SER A 24 -3.79 7.84 4.57
CA SER A 24 -3.80 9.22 5.04
C SER A 24 -5.05 9.92 4.51
N PHE A 25 -5.65 10.80 5.29
CA PHE A 25 -6.86 11.47 4.86
C PHE A 25 -6.91 12.92 5.33
N THR A 26 -7.64 13.72 4.56
CA THR A 26 -8.10 15.05 4.90
C THR A 26 -9.62 15.04 5.02
N ARG A 27 -10.25 16.19 5.20
CA ARG A 27 -11.70 16.31 5.16
C ARG A 27 -12.31 15.78 3.85
N ASP A 28 -11.63 16.02 2.72
CA ASP A 28 -12.21 15.83 1.38
C ASP A 28 -11.43 14.83 0.50
N SER A 29 -10.33 14.26 1.03
CA SER A 29 -9.49 13.30 0.29
C SER A 29 -9.01 12.16 1.18
N LEU A 30 -8.88 10.96 0.60
CA LEU A 30 -8.31 9.76 1.24
C LEU A 30 -7.27 9.16 0.29
N LEU A 31 -6.09 8.88 0.82
CA LEU A 31 -5.02 8.16 0.14
C LEU A 31 -4.82 6.80 0.81
N LEU A 32 -4.86 5.72 0.05
CA LEU A 32 -4.52 4.35 0.45
C LEU A 32 -3.22 3.96 -0.22
N LEU A 33 -2.32 3.29 0.50
CA LEU A 33 -1.00 2.88 0.02
C LEU A 33 -0.70 1.45 0.47
N LEU A 34 -0.08 0.66 -0.43
CA LEU A 34 0.50 -0.63 -0.09
C LEU A 34 1.75 -0.83 -0.95
N ALA A 35 2.83 -1.28 -0.32
CA ALA A 35 4.13 -1.56 -0.92
C ALA A 35 4.65 -2.90 -0.41
N ASP A 36 5.11 -3.75 -1.32
CA ASP A 36 5.75 -5.02 -1.05
C ASP A 36 7.24 -4.88 -1.31
N GLY A 37 8.03 -5.00 -0.25
CA GLY A 37 9.47 -4.82 -0.29
C GLY A 37 10.18 -6.07 -0.79
N MET A 38 10.98 -5.92 -1.84
CA MET A 38 11.73 -7.01 -2.47
C MET A 38 13.21 -6.95 -2.16
N GLY A 39 13.79 -8.10 -1.82
CA GLY A 39 15.24 -8.22 -1.65
C GLY A 39 15.62 -9.22 -0.57
N GLY A 40 16.17 -10.37 -0.95
CA GLY A 40 16.51 -11.46 -0.03
C GLY A 40 17.56 -11.12 1.03
N HIS A 41 18.39 -10.10 0.81
CA HIS A 41 19.48 -9.69 1.72
C HIS A 41 19.52 -8.19 1.99
N ILE A 42 18.76 -7.34 1.31
CA ILE A 42 18.91 -5.90 1.34
C ILE A 42 17.55 -5.22 1.54
N GLN A 43 17.17 -5.06 2.82
CA GLN A 43 16.27 -4.03 3.33
C GLN A 43 15.07 -3.67 2.41
N GLY A 44 14.34 -4.66 1.85
CA GLY A 44 13.12 -4.41 1.07
C GLY A 44 12.10 -3.62 1.88
N GLU A 45 12.01 -3.88 3.19
CA GLU A 45 11.19 -3.14 4.13
C GLU A 45 11.51 -1.64 4.19
N MET A 46 12.77 -1.27 3.94
CA MET A 46 13.17 0.14 3.88
C MET A 46 12.68 0.81 2.61
N ALA A 47 12.79 0.12 1.46
CA ALA A 47 12.24 0.65 0.21
C ALA A 47 10.73 0.88 0.31
N ALA A 48 10.00 -0.09 0.86
CA ALA A 48 8.56 0.02 1.10
C ALA A 48 8.23 1.18 2.06
N THR A 49 9.00 1.33 3.16
CA THR A 49 8.83 2.42 4.13
C THR A 49 9.08 3.78 3.48
N ILE A 50 10.20 3.95 2.75
CA ILE A 50 10.53 5.20 2.05
C ILE A 50 9.45 5.55 1.04
N ALA A 51 8.93 4.57 0.29
CA ALA A 51 7.87 4.80 -0.68
C ALA A 51 6.60 5.34 -0.02
N LEU A 52 6.13 4.69 1.06
CA LEU A 52 4.93 5.13 1.78
C LEU A 52 5.10 6.53 2.40
N GLN A 53 6.23 6.77 3.06
CA GLN A 53 6.51 8.06 3.71
C GLN A 53 6.60 9.19 2.69
N THR A 54 7.29 8.98 1.57
CA THR A 54 7.41 9.99 0.51
C THR A 54 6.05 10.35 -0.07
N ILE A 55 5.26 9.36 -0.47
CA ILE A 55 3.95 9.57 -1.08
C ILE A 55 2.98 10.18 -0.06
N GLY A 56 2.97 9.67 1.17
CA GLY A 56 2.14 10.19 2.25
C GLY A 56 2.44 11.65 2.60
N SER A 57 3.72 12.03 2.71
CA SER A 57 4.13 13.40 2.98
C SER A 57 3.77 14.35 1.84
N LEU A 58 3.92 13.90 0.58
CA LEU A 58 3.47 14.68 -0.59
C LEU A 58 1.96 14.90 -0.57
N PHE A 59 1.18 13.86 -0.21
CA PHE A 59 -0.25 13.97 -0.07
C PHE A 59 -0.64 15.00 0.99
N GLN A 60 -0.06 14.93 2.19
CA GLN A 60 -0.35 15.86 3.28
C GLN A 60 -0.08 17.32 2.89
N ARG A 61 0.97 17.57 2.11
CA ARG A 61 1.29 18.92 1.62
C ARG A 61 0.35 19.41 0.51
N GLN A 62 -0.13 18.52 -0.36
CA GLN A 62 -0.88 18.92 -1.56
C GLN A 62 -2.39 18.80 -1.42
N ALA A 63 -2.89 17.93 -0.53
CA ALA A 63 -4.32 17.72 -0.31
C ALA A 63 -4.92 18.79 0.64
N THR A 64 -4.90 20.04 0.20
CA THR A 64 -5.41 21.18 0.97
C THR A 64 -6.53 21.91 0.25
N PRO A 65 -7.80 21.49 0.37
CA PRO A 65 -8.32 20.28 1.05
C PRO A 65 -8.30 19.02 0.19
N TYR A 66 -7.99 19.11 -1.09
CA TYR A 66 -7.91 18.01 -2.06
C TYR A 66 -6.77 18.23 -3.06
N VAL A 67 -6.38 17.17 -3.74
CA VAL A 67 -5.33 17.20 -4.76
C VAL A 67 -5.90 17.74 -6.09
N LYS A 68 -5.31 18.81 -6.65
CA LYS A 68 -5.84 19.48 -7.86
C LYS A 68 -5.78 18.62 -9.12
N LYS A 69 -4.74 17.78 -9.26
CA LYS A 69 -4.49 16.91 -10.42
C LYS A 69 -4.15 15.50 -9.92
N PRO A 70 -5.16 14.68 -9.59
CA PRO A 70 -4.96 13.38 -8.91
C PRO A 70 -4.08 12.41 -9.71
N GLU A 71 -4.27 12.28 -11.00
CA GLU A 71 -3.50 11.35 -11.83
C GLU A 71 -2.02 11.76 -11.87
N ARG A 72 -1.74 13.05 -12.09
CA ARG A 72 -0.38 13.58 -12.10
C ARG A 72 0.28 13.49 -10.71
N PHE A 73 -0.49 13.74 -9.65
CA PHE A 73 0.01 13.58 -8.27
C PHE A 73 0.50 12.15 -8.04
N LEU A 74 -0.28 11.14 -8.41
CA LEU A 74 0.09 9.74 -8.26
C LEU A 74 1.38 9.44 -9.05
N GLU A 75 1.44 9.85 -10.31
CA GLU A 75 2.63 9.66 -11.15
C GLU A 75 3.86 10.35 -10.56
N ASP A 76 3.79 11.65 -10.29
CA ASP A 76 4.91 12.46 -9.76
C ASP A 76 5.37 11.91 -8.39
N SER A 77 4.46 11.44 -7.54
CA SER A 77 4.78 10.89 -6.22
C SER A 77 5.52 9.55 -6.29
N PHE A 78 5.22 8.70 -7.28
CA PHE A 78 5.95 7.45 -7.51
C PHE A 78 7.38 7.71 -7.98
N PHE A 79 7.56 8.68 -8.91
CA PHE A 79 8.90 9.11 -9.31
C PHE A 79 9.69 9.73 -8.15
N ALA A 80 9.02 10.47 -7.27
CA ALA A 80 9.66 11.00 -6.07
C ALA A 80 10.11 9.87 -5.13
N ALA A 81 9.24 8.90 -4.84
CA ALA A 81 9.58 7.74 -4.02
C ALA A 81 10.74 6.93 -4.61
N HIS A 82 10.74 6.71 -5.93
CA HIS A 82 11.84 6.04 -6.61
C HIS A 82 13.18 6.78 -6.41
N ARG A 83 13.20 8.11 -6.56
CA ARG A 83 14.41 8.91 -6.34
C ARG A 83 14.91 8.83 -4.89
N GLU A 84 14.00 8.86 -3.91
CA GLU A 84 14.37 8.75 -2.50
C GLU A 84 14.97 7.38 -2.16
N ILE A 85 14.47 6.28 -2.75
CA ILE A 85 15.07 4.95 -2.60
C ILE A 85 16.50 4.92 -3.18
N LEU A 86 16.72 5.51 -4.37
CA LEU A 86 18.05 5.62 -4.95
C LEU A 86 18.99 6.48 -4.10
N ARG A 87 18.49 7.59 -3.54
CA ARG A 87 19.21 8.45 -2.62
C ARG A 87 19.62 7.68 -1.35
N TYR A 88 18.70 6.92 -0.76
CA TYR A 88 18.96 6.08 0.41
C TYR A 88 20.10 5.12 0.15
N ARG A 89 20.11 4.39 -0.98
CA ARG A 89 21.22 3.54 -1.37
C ARG A 89 22.56 4.28 -1.37
N ALA A 90 22.60 5.47 -1.98
CA ALA A 90 23.83 6.25 -2.11
C ALA A 90 24.34 6.73 -0.75
N LEU A 91 23.46 7.24 0.12
CA LEU A 91 23.80 7.73 1.47
C LEU A 91 24.35 6.62 2.37
N HIS A 92 23.79 5.43 2.30
CA HIS A 92 24.19 4.29 3.12
C HIS A 92 25.23 3.39 2.46
N ASN A 93 25.77 3.78 1.29
CA ASN A 93 26.76 3.01 0.54
C ASN A 93 26.36 1.53 0.33
N LEU A 94 25.06 1.27 0.09
CA LEU A 94 24.59 -0.10 -0.08
C LEU A 94 25.10 -0.67 -1.42
N PRO A 95 25.50 -1.96 -1.45
CA PRO A 95 25.99 -2.60 -2.67
C PRO A 95 24.92 -2.67 -3.76
N GLU A 96 23.65 -2.86 -3.35
CA GLU A 96 22.49 -2.89 -4.24
C GLU A 96 21.40 -1.95 -3.73
N THR A 97 20.54 -1.48 -4.64
CA THR A 97 19.39 -0.65 -4.28
C THR A 97 18.29 -1.53 -3.72
N PRO A 98 17.74 -1.21 -2.54
CA PRO A 98 16.50 -1.82 -2.07
C PRO A 98 15.37 -1.55 -3.05
N ARG A 99 14.46 -2.50 -3.20
CA ARG A 99 13.36 -2.40 -4.18
C ARG A 99 12.02 -2.66 -3.51
N THR A 100 10.98 -2.12 -4.11
CA THR A 100 9.61 -2.37 -3.66
C THR A 100 8.62 -2.23 -4.81
N THR A 101 7.53 -2.96 -4.75
CA THR A 101 6.32 -2.63 -5.50
C THR A 101 5.64 -1.44 -4.86
N ILE A 102 4.65 -0.88 -5.49
CA ILE A 102 3.74 0.12 -4.90
C ILE A 102 2.40 0.11 -5.63
N VAL A 103 1.34 0.16 -4.87
CA VAL A 103 -0.01 0.47 -5.34
C VAL A 103 -0.60 1.56 -4.45
N ALA A 104 -1.19 2.58 -5.07
CA ALA A 104 -1.79 3.72 -4.38
C ALA A 104 -3.17 4.01 -4.94
N CYS A 105 -4.10 4.43 -4.07
CA CYS A 105 -5.42 4.89 -4.47
C CYS A 105 -5.75 6.21 -3.78
N LEU A 106 -6.03 7.23 -4.59
CA LEU A 106 -6.50 8.54 -4.13
C LEU A 106 -7.99 8.67 -4.39
N ILE A 107 -8.75 8.95 -3.33
CA ILE A 107 -10.20 9.09 -3.38
C ILE A 107 -10.57 10.50 -2.97
N GLN A 108 -11.33 11.19 -3.83
CA GLN A 108 -11.85 12.53 -3.58
C GLN A 108 -13.08 12.79 -4.46
N HIS A 109 -14.04 13.60 -3.98
CA HIS A 109 -15.26 13.95 -4.73
C HIS A 109 -16.01 12.73 -5.28
N ASN A 110 -16.14 11.65 -4.49
CA ASN A 110 -16.76 10.37 -4.88
C ASN A 110 -16.08 9.68 -6.08
N ASN A 111 -14.82 9.99 -6.35
CA ASN A 111 -14.04 9.33 -7.40
C ASN A 111 -12.77 8.73 -6.84
N ALA A 112 -12.41 7.57 -7.34
CA ALA A 112 -11.13 6.92 -7.10
C ALA A 112 -10.23 7.08 -8.33
N PHE A 113 -8.94 7.28 -8.05
CA PHE A 113 -7.82 7.30 -8.98
C PHE A 113 -6.74 6.42 -8.38
N TRP A 114 -6.19 5.49 -9.13
CA TRP A 114 -5.12 4.63 -8.62
C TRP A 114 -3.95 4.59 -9.58
N ALA A 115 -2.80 4.27 -9.03
CA ALA A 115 -1.59 3.98 -9.79
C ALA A 115 -0.87 2.79 -9.17
N HIS A 116 -0.07 2.08 -9.97
CA HIS A 116 0.77 1.00 -9.48
C HIS A 116 2.08 0.88 -10.26
N CYS A 117 3.04 0.21 -9.61
CA CYS A 117 4.33 -0.18 -10.16
C CYS A 117 4.73 -1.50 -9.48
N GLY A 118 4.71 -2.61 -10.23
CA GLY A 118 4.91 -3.96 -9.70
C GLY A 118 3.66 -4.82 -9.83
N ASP A 119 3.50 -5.78 -8.91
CA ASP A 119 2.41 -6.77 -8.88
C ASP A 119 1.56 -6.74 -7.61
N SER A 120 1.80 -5.80 -6.71
CA SER A 120 0.80 -5.48 -5.69
C SER A 120 -0.46 -4.95 -6.38
N ARG A 121 -1.62 -5.48 -5.98
CA ARG A 121 -2.86 -5.25 -6.72
C ARG A 121 -3.82 -4.33 -6.00
N LEU A 122 -4.59 -3.59 -6.80
CA LEU A 122 -5.83 -2.95 -6.38
C LEU A 122 -6.99 -3.63 -7.10
N TYR A 123 -8.05 -3.94 -6.34
CA TYR A 123 -9.33 -4.40 -6.83
C TYR A 123 -10.40 -3.37 -6.51
N TRP A 124 -11.23 -3.02 -7.49
CA TRP A 124 -12.46 -2.25 -7.29
C TRP A 124 -13.66 -3.19 -7.45
N MET A 125 -14.45 -3.33 -6.40
CA MET A 125 -15.55 -4.27 -6.32
C MET A 125 -16.87 -3.56 -6.04
N ARG A 126 -17.95 -4.05 -6.66
CA ARG A 126 -19.33 -3.60 -6.46
C ARG A 126 -20.28 -4.79 -6.51
N GLY A 127 -21.14 -4.96 -5.48
CA GLY A 127 -22.14 -6.01 -5.45
C GLY A 127 -21.56 -7.42 -5.63
N GLY A 128 -20.36 -7.68 -5.09
CA GLY A 128 -19.67 -8.98 -5.21
C GLY A 128 -18.95 -9.22 -6.54
N GLN A 129 -18.94 -8.24 -7.44
CA GLN A 129 -18.24 -8.33 -8.72
C GLN A 129 -17.01 -7.43 -8.77
N ILE A 130 -15.94 -7.89 -9.38
CA ILE A 130 -14.75 -7.11 -9.66
C ILE A 130 -15.01 -6.26 -10.90
N LEU A 131 -15.09 -4.93 -10.72
CA LEU A 131 -15.27 -3.97 -11.82
C LEU A 131 -13.96 -3.61 -12.50
N ALA A 132 -12.85 -3.57 -11.74
CA ALA A 132 -11.51 -3.33 -12.24
C ALA A 132 -10.47 -3.94 -11.30
N ARG A 133 -9.33 -4.26 -11.88
CA ARG A 133 -8.13 -4.73 -11.18
C ARG A 133 -6.90 -4.17 -11.89
N THR A 134 -5.83 -3.86 -11.14
CA THR A 134 -4.52 -3.54 -11.71
C THR A 134 -3.95 -4.75 -12.43
N ARG A 135 -3.14 -4.50 -13.45
CA ARG A 135 -2.43 -5.54 -14.20
C ARG A 135 -0.98 -5.60 -13.75
N ASP A 136 -0.51 -6.78 -13.38
CA ASP A 136 0.83 -6.95 -12.83
C ASP A 136 1.92 -6.59 -13.86
N HIS A 137 2.97 -5.90 -13.41
CA HIS A 137 4.17 -5.67 -14.18
C HIS A 137 5.11 -6.87 -14.09
N SER A 138 4.60 -8.03 -14.48
CA SER A 138 5.31 -9.30 -14.45
C SER A 138 5.54 -9.86 -15.86
N ARG A 139 6.58 -10.69 -16.00
CA ARG A 139 6.90 -11.32 -17.27
C ARG A 139 5.77 -12.20 -17.78
N ILE A 140 5.08 -12.91 -16.88
CA ILE A 140 3.96 -13.76 -17.26
C ILE A 140 2.81 -12.97 -17.88
N GLU A 141 2.46 -11.79 -17.33
CA GLU A 141 1.43 -10.93 -17.90
C GLU A 141 1.79 -10.44 -19.31
N THR A 142 3.09 -10.18 -19.56
CA THR A 142 3.57 -9.85 -20.91
C THR A 142 3.40 -11.02 -21.86
N LEU A 143 3.80 -12.24 -21.44
CA LEU A 143 3.67 -13.45 -22.27
C LEU A 143 2.20 -13.79 -22.60
N ILE A 144 1.30 -13.60 -21.64
CA ILE A 144 -0.15 -13.79 -21.85
C ILE A 144 -0.68 -12.76 -22.86
N ALA A 145 -0.28 -11.50 -22.71
CA ALA A 145 -0.70 -10.44 -23.64
C ALA A 145 -0.20 -10.66 -25.08
N GLU A 146 0.97 -11.25 -25.23
CA GLU A 146 1.55 -11.64 -26.53
C GLU A 146 0.93 -12.94 -27.09
N GLY A 147 0.02 -13.59 -26.35
CA GLY A 147 -0.56 -14.87 -26.74
C GLY A 147 0.41 -16.04 -26.74
N ARG A 148 1.54 -15.94 -26.03
CA ARG A 148 2.61 -16.96 -25.93
C ARG A 148 2.36 -17.97 -24.82
N VAL A 149 1.54 -17.60 -23.85
CA VAL A 149 1.14 -18.43 -22.70
C VAL A 149 -0.35 -18.22 -22.49
N ASP A 150 -1.09 -19.29 -22.18
CA ASP A 150 -2.51 -19.20 -21.84
C ASP A 150 -2.70 -18.58 -20.44
N ALA A 151 -3.78 -17.83 -20.27
CA ALA A 151 -4.08 -17.19 -18.98
C ALA A 151 -4.29 -18.21 -17.84
N SER A 152 -4.70 -19.44 -18.15
CA SER A 152 -4.85 -20.54 -17.20
C SER A 152 -3.50 -21.05 -16.64
N GLU A 153 -2.41 -20.81 -17.35
CA GLU A 153 -1.06 -21.20 -16.91
C GLU A 153 -0.39 -20.18 -15.97
N ARG A 154 -1.02 -19.02 -15.76
CA ARG A 154 -0.45 -17.90 -14.96
C ARG A 154 0.11 -18.38 -13.63
N ASP A 155 -0.66 -19.13 -12.86
CA ASP A 155 -0.35 -19.48 -11.47
C ASP A 155 0.71 -20.60 -11.36
N THR A 156 0.92 -21.35 -12.42
CA THR A 156 1.86 -22.49 -12.46
C THR A 156 3.15 -22.18 -13.23
N HIS A 157 3.19 -21.06 -13.96
CA HIS A 157 4.33 -20.74 -14.83
C HIS A 157 5.59 -20.40 -14.00
N PRO A 158 6.80 -20.85 -14.42
CA PRO A 158 8.05 -20.61 -13.69
C PRO A 158 8.44 -19.12 -13.59
N ASP A 159 7.95 -18.28 -14.50
CA ASP A 159 8.23 -16.84 -14.54
C ASP A 159 7.12 -16.00 -13.86
N ARG A 160 6.18 -16.62 -13.14
CA ARG A 160 5.03 -15.92 -12.54
C ARG A 160 5.44 -14.77 -11.58
N ASN A 161 6.54 -14.95 -10.84
CA ASN A 161 7.04 -13.96 -9.86
C ASN A 161 8.17 -13.09 -10.43
N LYS A 162 8.42 -13.12 -11.76
CA LYS A 162 9.48 -12.30 -12.36
C LYS A 162 8.92 -10.94 -12.75
N LEU A 163 9.19 -9.95 -11.91
CA LEU A 163 8.85 -8.56 -12.18
C LEU A 163 9.83 -7.91 -13.14
N PHE A 164 9.32 -7.09 -14.05
CA PHE A 164 10.15 -6.25 -14.92
C PHE A 164 10.15 -4.77 -14.48
N ASN A 165 9.30 -4.41 -13.51
CA ASN A 165 9.10 -3.02 -13.08
C ASN A 165 8.84 -2.93 -11.58
N CYS A 166 9.61 -2.06 -10.88
CA CYS A 166 9.48 -1.78 -9.46
C CYS A 166 10.19 -0.46 -9.11
N LEU A 167 9.90 0.12 -7.96
CA LEU A 167 10.67 1.24 -7.42
C LEU A 167 12.05 0.77 -6.96
N GLY A 168 13.07 1.64 -7.08
CA GLY A 168 14.47 1.31 -6.75
C GLY A 168 15.21 0.53 -7.84
N ALA A 169 14.57 0.19 -8.96
CA ALA A 169 15.24 -0.39 -10.11
C ALA A 169 16.21 0.63 -10.76
N PRO A 170 17.23 0.17 -11.53
CA PRO A 170 18.16 1.08 -12.21
C PRO A 170 17.49 1.99 -13.23
N ASN A 171 16.43 1.51 -13.88
CA ASN A 171 15.65 2.27 -14.85
C ASN A 171 14.51 3.01 -14.15
N PRO A 172 14.07 4.17 -14.70
CA PRO A 172 12.87 4.84 -14.22
C PRO A 172 11.66 3.90 -14.22
N PRO A 173 10.79 3.96 -13.18
CA PRO A 173 9.63 3.09 -13.11
C PRO A 173 8.60 3.45 -14.19
N ILE A 174 7.92 2.43 -14.70
CA ILE A 174 6.70 2.59 -15.49
C ILE A 174 5.55 2.73 -14.47
N VAL A 175 4.86 3.85 -14.49
CA VAL A 175 3.72 4.10 -13.59
C VAL A 175 2.44 3.98 -14.41
N GLU A 176 1.66 2.93 -14.16
CA GLU A 176 0.32 2.83 -14.73
C GLU A 176 -0.67 3.58 -13.86
N VAL A 177 -1.33 4.58 -14.46
CA VAL A 177 -2.34 5.40 -13.78
C VAL A 177 -3.72 5.10 -14.37
N SER A 178 -4.70 4.87 -13.50
CA SER A 178 -6.08 4.60 -13.91
C SER A 178 -6.77 5.84 -14.46
N ARG A 179 -7.86 5.60 -15.18
CA ARG A 179 -8.87 6.62 -15.42
C ARG A 179 -9.71 6.83 -14.15
N ARG A 180 -10.38 7.99 -14.08
CA ARG A 180 -11.32 8.31 -13.00
C ARG A 180 -12.42 7.26 -12.88
N ALA A 181 -12.61 6.70 -11.68
CA ALA A 181 -13.64 5.73 -11.34
C ALA A 181 -14.66 6.34 -10.38
N GLY A 182 -15.91 6.45 -10.77
CA GLY A 182 -17.00 6.96 -9.92
C GLY A 182 -17.43 5.93 -8.89
N LEU A 183 -17.23 6.24 -7.61
CA LEU A 183 -17.62 5.38 -6.49
C LEU A 183 -19.11 5.50 -6.18
N GLN A 184 -19.71 4.36 -5.80
CA GLN A 184 -21.07 4.26 -5.26
C GLN A 184 -21.01 3.68 -3.84
N THR A 185 -22.03 3.98 -3.06
CA THR A 185 -22.18 3.40 -1.71
C THR A 185 -22.10 1.88 -1.77
N GLY A 186 -21.27 1.29 -0.89
CA GLY A 186 -21.03 -0.14 -0.84
C GLY A 186 -19.92 -0.62 -1.76
N ASP A 187 -19.29 0.27 -2.56
CA ASP A 187 -18.08 -0.09 -3.29
C ASP A 187 -16.95 -0.42 -2.33
N ILE A 188 -16.19 -1.45 -2.68
CA ILE A 188 -15.01 -1.86 -1.92
C ILE A 188 -13.77 -1.69 -2.80
N LEU A 189 -12.74 -1.07 -2.26
CA LEU A 189 -11.40 -1.04 -2.80
C LEU A 189 -10.50 -1.90 -1.90
N LEU A 190 -9.87 -2.92 -2.49
CA LEU A 190 -8.89 -3.78 -1.80
C LEU A 190 -7.52 -3.56 -2.42
N LEU A 191 -6.53 -3.19 -1.61
CA LEU A 191 -5.12 -3.21 -1.96
C LEU A 191 -4.49 -4.43 -1.27
N CYS A 192 -3.66 -5.19 -1.98
CA CYS A 192 -2.99 -6.37 -1.40
C CYS A 192 -1.65 -6.70 -2.06
N SER A 193 -0.77 -7.35 -1.30
CA SER A 193 0.48 -7.94 -1.80
C SER A 193 0.22 -9.29 -2.48
N ASP A 194 1.25 -9.82 -3.14
CA ASP A 194 1.21 -11.09 -3.87
C ASP A 194 0.96 -12.31 -2.96
N GLY A 195 1.36 -12.23 -1.68
CA GLY A 195 1.06 -13.27 -0.69
C GLY A 195 -0.44 -13.50 -0.46
N LEU A 196 -1.30 -12.52 -0.78
CA LEU A 196 -2.75 -12.70 -0.73
C LEU A 196 -3.29 -13.23 -2.06
N TRP A 197 -3.12 -12.49 -3.15
CA TRP A 197 -3.73 -12.82 -4.44
C TRP A 197 -3.05 -13.99 -5.16
N GLY A 198 -1.80 -14.28 -4.85
CA GLY A 198 -1.07 -15.44 -5.39
C GLY A 198 -1.54 -16.77 -4.81
N VAL A 199 -2.31 -16.72 -3.72
CA VAL A 199 -2.81 -17.91 -3.01
C VAL A 199 -4.34 -18.01 -3.08
N LEU A 200 -5.04 -16.88 -3.04
CA LEU A 200 -6.50 -16.82 -3.09
C LEU A 200 -6.99 -16.30 -4.45
N PRO A 201 -7.80 -17.07 -5.16
CA PRO A 201 -8.38 -16.65 -6.45
C PRO A 201 -9.27 -15.40 -6.30
N ASP A 202 -9.35 -14.59 -7.36
CA ASP A 202 -10.12 -13.35 -7.43
C ASP A 202 -11.59 -13.51 -6.96
N HIS A 203 -12.24 -14.63 -7.31
CA HIS A 203 -13.63 -14.89 -6.92
C HIS A 203 -13.79 -15.14 -5.40
N VAL A 204 -12.78 -15.70 -4.74
CA VAL A 204 -12.77 -15.90 -3.28
C VAL A 204 -12.66 -14.55 -2.57
N LEU A 205 -11.77 -13.67 -3.05
CA LEU A 205 -11.63 -12.32 -2.52
C LEU A 205 -12.94 -11.53 -2.65
N ALA A 206 -13.56 -11.57 -3.85
CA ALA A 206 -14.82 -10.86 -4.11
C ALA A 206 -15.98 -11.41 -3.27
N HIS A 207 -16.08 -12.73 -3.13
CA HIS A 207 -17.13 -13.36 -2.32
C HIS A 207 -17.00 -13.03 -0.84
N ALA A 208 -15.81 -13.13 -0.27
CA ALA A 208 -15.58 -12.85 1.15
C ALA A 208 -15.93 -11.40 1.51
N LEU A 209 -15.47 -10.45 0.69
CA LEU A 209 -15.71 -9.02 0.89
C LEU A 209 -17.18 -8.60 0.62
N HIS A 210 -17.90 -9.35 -0.22
CA HIS A 210 -19.33 -9.10 -0.43
C HIS A 210 -20.20 -9.66 0.70
N SER A 211 -19.85 -10.85 1.21
CA SER A 211 -20.68 -11.58 2.19
C SER A 211 -20.46 -11.12 3.63
N ASN A 212 -19.37 -10.40 3.91
CA ASN A 212 -18.99 -9.95 5.25
C ASN A 212 -18.59 -8.48 5.26
N THR A 213 -18.59 -7.86 6.45
CA THR A 213 -17.96 -6.55 6.64
C THR A 213 -16.45 -6.66 6.43
N ILE A 214 -15.80 -5.59 5.96
CA ILE A 214 -14.33 -5.57 5.74
C ILE A 214 -13.55 -5.91 7.01
N VAL A 215 -14.07 -5.54 8.19
CA VAL A 215 -13.49 -5.82 9.52
C VAL A 215 -13.41 -7.33 9.79
N ARG A 216 -14.34 -8.10 9.24
CA ARG A 216 -14.36 -9.57 9.37
C ARG A 216 -13.69 -10.27 8.20
N ALA A 217 -13.93 -9.79 6.98
CA ALA A 217 -13.44 -10.42 5.76
C ALA A 217 -11.92 -10.33 5.63
N VAL A 218 -11.30 -9.18 5.95
CA VAL A 218 -9.85 -9.00 5.79
C VAL A 218 -9.04 -9.94 6.67
N PRO A 219 -9.30 -10.07 8.00
CA PRO A 219 -8.61 -11.05 8.83
C PRO A 219 -8.80 -12.49 8.36
N GLU A 220 -10.01 -12.84 7.93
CA GLU A 220 -10.31 -14.18 7.42
C GLU A 220 -9.51 -14.48 6.13
N LEU A 221 -9.43 -13.54 5.21
CA LEU A 221 -8.65 -13.67 3.98
C LEU A 221 -7.16 -13.80 4.26
N VAL A 222 -6.60 -12.93 5.14
CA VAL A 222 -5.18 -12.99 5.53
C VAL A 222 -4.86 -14.30 6.25
N GLY A 223 -5.73 -14.73 7.17
CA GLY A 223 -5.58 -16.02 7.88
C GLY A 223 -5.62 -17.21 6.94
N ASN A 224 -6.56 -17.23 6.00
CA ASN A 224 -6.68 -18.30 4.99
C ASN A 224 -5.44 -18.35 4.09
N ALA A 225 -5.00 -17.20 3.56
CA ALA A 225 -3.81 -17.13 2.70
C ALA A 225 -2.55 -17.60 3.45
N THR A 226 -2.38 -17.16 4.70
CA THR A 226 -1.27 -17.61 5.56
C THR A 226 -1.32 -19.12 5.82
N GLY A 227 -2.51 -19.65 6.08
CA GLY A 227 -2.71 -21.09 6.31
C GLY A 227 -2.34 -21.94 5.10
N ILE A 228 -2.75 -21.51 3.90
CA ILE A 228 -2.44 -22.19 2.63
C ILE A 228 -0.94 -22.07 2.30
N GLY A 229 -0.35 -20.87 2.46
CA GLY A 229 1.08 -20.62 2.21
C GLY A 229 2.01 -21.41 3.14
N GLY A 230 1.56 -21.66 4.38
CA GLY A 230 2.28 -22.45 5.36
C GLY A 230 3.69 -21.91 5.65
N ARG A 231 4.64 -22.83 5.88
CA ARG A 231 6.03 -22.47 6.22
C ARG A 231 6.83 -21.78 5.11
N ASN A 232 6.38 -21.87 3.87
CA ASN A 232 7.03 -21.26 2.70
C ASN A 232 6.22 -20.07 2.15
N GLY A 233 5.11 -19.70 2.80
CA GLY A 233 4.26 -18.60 2.40
C GLY A 233 4.99 -17.25 2.47
N ASP A 234 4.57 -16.32 1.60
CA ASP A 234 5.09 -14.96 1.62
C ASP A 234 4.47 -14.09 2.72
N ASN A 235 4.94 -12.86 2.85
CA ASN A 235 4.24 -11.83 3.60
C ASN A 235 2.85 -11.64 3.00
N VAL A 236 1.83 -11.52 3.83
CA VAL A 236 0.44 -11.41 3.40
C VAL A 236 -0.14 -10.11 3.92
N THR A 237 -0.44 -9.18 3.04
CA THR A 237 -0.92 -7.85 3.43
C THR A 237 -2.15 -7.47 2.63
N ALA A 238 -3.17 -6.97 3.33
CA ALA A 238 -4.43 -6.50 2.78
C ALA A 238 -4.89 -5.21 3.45
N LEU A 239 -5.30 -4.24 2.64
CA LEU A 239 -5.94 -3.00 3.05
C LEU A 239 -7.24 -2.85 2.27
N ALA A 240 -8.39 -2.91 2.95
CA ALA A 240 -9.70 -2.74 2.34
C ALA A 240 -10.35 -1.45 2.81
N MET A 241 -11.01 -0.76 1.87
CA MET A 241 -11.85 0.40 2.13
C MET A 241 -13.24 0.16 1.56
N MET A 242 -14.27 0.42 2.36
CA MET A 242 -15.66 0.45 1.92
C MET A 242 -16.14 1.90 1.85
N TRP A 243 -16.69 2.26 0.69
CA TRP A 243 -17.24 3.59 0.45
C TRP A 243 -18.66 3.70 1.02
N GLU A 244 -18.85 4.65 1.93
CA GLU A 244 -20.15 5.00 2.50
C GLU A 244 -20.56 6.36 1.95
N ALA A 245 -21.79 6.51 1.45
CA ALA A 245 -22.23 7.72 0.75
C ALA A 245 -21.93 9.02 1.51
N ASN A 246 -21.74 10.09 0.75
CA ASN A 246 -21.64 11.43 1.27
C ASN A 246 -23.08 11.93 1.54
N ASP A 247 -23.70 11.52 2.66
CA ASP A 247 -24.95 12.14 3.10
C ASP A 247 -24.67 13.59 3.51
N ALA A 248 -25.16 14.51 2.69
CA ALA A 248 -25.10 15.95 2.95
C ALA A 248 -25.99 16.38 4.14
N ILE A 249 -26.42 15.45 5.01
CA ILE A 249 -27.28 15.72 6.16
C ILE A 249 -26.54 15.45 7.46
N ALA A 250 -26.22 16.55 8.11
CA ALA A 250 -26.07 16.81 9.54
C ALA A 250 -25.30 15.79 10.43
N GLY A 251 -24.07 16.15 10.84
CA GLY A 251 -23.81 16.22 12.27
C GLY A 251 -23.29 15.00 12.99
N SER A 252 -22.39 14.19 12.41
CA SER A 252 -21.32 13.61 13.23
C SER A 252 -20.20 13.11 12.33
N ASN A 253 -19.10 13.86 12.26
CA ASN A 253 -17.84 13.36 11.69
C ASN A 253 -17.20 12.42 12.72
N THR A 254 -17.76 11.25 12.93
CA THR A 254 -17.19 10.26 13.84
C THR A 254 -16.31 9.32 13.04
N ILE A 255 -15.02 9.39 13.27
CA ILE A 255 -14.06 8.40 12.78
C ILE A 255 -13.97 7.33 13.86
N THR A 256 -14.46 6.13 13.57
CA THR A 256 -14.33 5.00 14.47
C THR A 256 -13.09 4.20 14.07
N THR A 257 -12.06 4.24 14.91
CA THR A 257 -10.88 3.39 14.79
C THR A 257 -11.09 2.17 15.68
N HIS A 258 -11.15 0.99 15.11
CA HIS A 258 -11.09 -0.24 15.88
C HIS A 258 -9.64 -0.55 16.20
N THR A 259 -9.35 -0.87 17.46
CA THR A 259 -8.03 -1.29 17.93
C THR A 259 -7.66 -2.60 17.23
N LEU A 260 -6.51 -2.62 16.58
CA LEU A 260 -5.99 -3.83 15.93
C LEU A 260 -5.57 -4.87 16.97
N PRO A 261 -5.65 -6.17 16.66
CA PRO A 261 -5.16 -7.21 17.54
C PRO A 261 -3.69 -7.01 17.91
N ILE A 262 -3.32 -7.41 19.12
CA ILE A 262 -1.92 -7.35 19.60
C ILE A 262 -1.06 -8.21 18.66
N GLY A 263 -0.02 -7.61 18.07
CA GLY A 263 0.86 -8.27 17.09
C GLY A 263 0.70 -7.82 15.64
N SER A 264 -0.31 -6.99 15.33
CA SER A 264 -0.45 -6.40 14.00
C SER A 264 0.55 -5.26 13.83
N VAL A 265 1.39 -5.32 12.78
CA VAL A 265 2.27 -4.22 12.40
C VAL A 265 1.51 -3.34 11.43
N THR A 266 1.12 -2.13 11.86
CA THR A 266 0.47 -1.15 10.99
C THR A 266 1.31 0.10 10.93
N THR A 267 1.55 0.59 9.72
CA THR A 267 2.17 1.89 9.51
C THR A 267 1.05 2.91 9.33
N THR A 268 0.76 3.67 10.38
CA THR A 268 -0.16 4.81 10.30
C THR A 268 0.66 6.05 10.00
N ILE A 269 0.43 6.68 8.84
CA ILE A 269 1.04 7.96 8.51
C ILE A 269 0.22 9.03 9.25
N GLN A 270 0.71 9.50 10.40
CA GLN A 270 0.09 10.59 11.13
C GLN A 270 0.38 11.92 10.44
N ALA A 271 -0.66 12.74 10.25
CA ALA A 271 -0.48 14.12 9.83
C ALA A 271 0.23 14.89 10.97
N SER A 272 1.41 15.44 10.68
CA SER A 272 2.06 16.39 11.57
C SER A 272 1.14 17.59 11.76
N ARG A 273 0.70 17.86 12.99
CA ARG A 273 0.04 19.14 13.32
C ARG A 273 1.11 20.21 13.15
N HIS A 274 1.01 21.02 12.11
CA HIS A 274 1.76 22.25 12.04
C HIS A 274 1.32 23.11 13.23
N ALA A 275 2.21 23.28 14.20
CA ALA A 275 2.14 24.43 15.09
C ALA A 275 2.32 25.68 14.23
N ASP A 276 1.49 26.68 14.48
CA ASP A 276 1.54 27.98 13.83
C ASP A 276 2.99 28.50 13.76
N VAL A 277 3.55 28.54 12.57
CA VAL A 277 4.83 29.20 12.28
C VAL A 277 4.52 30.44 11.47
N ASP A 278 4.91 31.58 12.03
CA ASP A 278 4.81 32.92 11.44
C ASP A 278 5.40 32.97 10.01
N PRO A 279 4.81 33.74 9.07
CA PRO A 279 5.22 33.72 7.67
C PRO A 279 6.46 34.56 7.32
N ALA A 280 7.43 34.72 8.21
CA ALA A 280 8.56 35.62 8.03
C ALA A 280 9.95 35.01 7.83
N ASP A 281 10.09 33.68 7.60
CA ASP A 281 11.42 33.12 7.28
C ASP A 281 11.34 32.14 6.09
N HIS A 282 11.33 32.71 4.90
CA HIS A 282 11.59 31.98 3.64
C HIS A 282 12.97 32.35 3.09
N ALA A 283 13.98 31.56 3.43
CA ALA A 283 15.19 31.43 2.64
C ALA A 283 15.65 29.95 2.67
N ASP A 284 15.49 29.33 1.52
CA ASP A 284 16.31 28.26 0.94
C ASP A 284 16.77 27.11 1.87
N SER A 285 16.03 26.02 1.92
CA SER A 285 16.61 24.70 2.16
C SER A 285 15.80 23.61 1.49
N GLY A 286 16.35 23.06 0.41
CA GLY A 286 15.80 21.94 -0.36
C GLY A 286 15.92 20.56 0.34
N ASP A 287 15.76 20.48 1.65
CA ASP A 287 15.84 19.23 2.39
C ASP A 287 14.46 18.78 2.87
N THR A 288 13.89 17.81 2.16
CA THR A 288 12.52 17.36 2.34
C THR A 288 12.36 16.29 3.44
N PHE A 289 13.48 15.78 3.98
CA PHE A 289 13.51 14.77 5.06
C PHE A 289 14.63 15.05 6.04
N ASN A 290 14.27 15.11 7.30
CA ASN A 290 15.25 15.13 8.39
C ASN A 290 15.68 13.68 8.64
N GLU A 291 16.95 13.36 8.41
CA GLU A 291 17.56 12.03 8.60
C GLU A 291 17.26 11.48 10.01
N SER A 292 17.21 12.36 11.01
CA SER A 292 16.86 12.03 12.38
C SER A 292 15.41 11.56 12.57
N GLU A 293 14.47 11.98 11.73
CA GLU A 293 13.07 11.53 11.79
C GLU A 293 12.92 10.13 11.17
N ILE A 294 13.67 9.85 10.12
CA ILE A 294 13.69 8.51 9.52
C ILE A 294 14.34 7.52 10.48
N GLU A 295 15.48 7.86 11.07
CA GLU A 295 16.15 7.03 12.07
C GLU A 295 15.29 6.81 13.31
N LYS A 296 14.60 7.84 13.80
CA LYS A 296 13.68 7.74 14.94
C LYS A 296 12.50 6.82 14.63
N THR A 297 11.93 6.92 13.43
CA THR A 297 10.83 6.02 13.01
C THR A 297 11.31 4.58 12.88
N ILE A 298 12.53 4.36 12.38
CA ILE A 298 13.16 3.04 12.30
C ILE A 298 13.38 2.46 13.70
N GLU A 299 13.88 3.26 14.62
CA GLU A 299 14.11 2.84 16.01
C GLU A 299 12.78 2.52 16.73
N GLU A 300 11.75 3.31 16.53
CA GLU A 300 10.40 3.04 17.06
C GLU A 300 9.82 1.74 16.51
N ILE A 301 10.01 1.46 15.23
CA ILE A 301 9.60 0.20 14.59
C ILE A 301 10.40 -0.98 15.15
N ARG A 302 11.73 -0.85 15.31
CA ARG A 302 12.57 -1.89 15.92
C ARG A 302 12.17 -2.19 17.36
N LEU A 303 11.95 -1.16 18.17
CA LEU A 303 11.49 -1.30 19.54
C LEU A 303 10.11 -1.96 19.64
N ALA A 304 9.21 -1.65 18.72
CA ALA A 304 7.89 -2.29 18.64
C ALA A 304 8.01 -3.78 18.31
N ILE A 305 8.89 -4.14 17.36
CA ILE A 305 9.19 -5.53 16.98
C ILE A 305 9.82 -6.30 18.15
N GLU A 306 10.82 -5.72 18.83
CA GLU A 306 11.45 -6.35 19.99
C GLU A 306 10.49 -6.53 21.15
N LYS A 307 9.62 -5.57 21.40
CA LYS A 307 8.59 -5.65 22.45
C LYS A 307 7.57 -6.73 22.13
N SER A 308 7.19 -6.86 20.88
CA SER A 308 6.30 -7.94 20.41
C SER A 308 6.95 -9.33 20.55
N ALA A 309 8.24 -9.46 20.19
CA ALA A 309 8.99 -10.71 20.31
C ALA A 309 9.18 -11.15 21.77
N ARG A 310 9.33 -10.21 22.72
CA ARG A 310 9.45 -10.52 24.16
C ARG A 310 8.13 -10.96 24.80
N ILE A 311 7.00 -10.59 24.22
CA ILE A 311 5.67 -11.00 24.71
C ILE A 311 5.39 -12.46 24.29
N THR A 312 5.79 -12.85 23.07
CA THR A 312 5.61 -14.21 22.54
C THR A 312 6.57 -15.26 23.13
N SER A 313 7.62 -14.84 23.85
CA SER A 313 8.57 -15.78 24.48
C SER A 313 8.29 -16.06 25.98
N LYS A 314 7.15 -15.62 26.51
CA LYS A 314 6.77 -15.79 27.93
C LYS A 314 5.53 -16.67 28.17
N ASP A 315 5.02 -17.33 27.13
CA ASP A 315 3.98 -18.38 27.26
C ASP A 315 4.53 -19.77 26.89
#